data_8f4503b8b29ff99007608893c3e29541
#
_entry.id   8f4503b8b29ff99007608893c3e29541
#
_cell.length_a   1.000
_cell.length_b   1.000
_cell.length_c   1.000
_cell.angle_alpha   90.00
_cell.angle_beta   90.00
_cell.angle_gamma   90.00
#
_symmetry.space_group_name_H-M   'P 1'
#
loop_
_entity.id
_entity.type
_entity.pdbx_description
1 polymer ?
#
loop_
_entity_poly.entity_id
_entity_poly.type
_entity_poly.pdbx_seq_one_letter_code
_entity_poly.pdbx_strand_id
1 'polypeptide(L)'
;MHRTFSALIAIAAAALFSGSASAQEVRIARQFSMGYLQFNVMEHEKLLEKHAAALGLKDVKIAWSIFNGPDAMNNALISDSVDIVAGGVPGLVTLWARTKGTANEVKGISALSSQPIFLNTRADHIKSIADLKDSDRVAVPAVKVSLQAILLQMAAAKLHGPANYGKYDALTVSMSPPDATIALLSGSGEVTSVFSVPPFQQQQLEKPGVRTILNSFDVMDGPATFTVAWTSARFRDKNPVLYKALIAALKEATGIVDKDRAKAAGYWIEDVKSKLPLDKVTAVISGPQVRWTMTPEHTMNFAAFMASVGSIKEAPKSWKDMFFPEVHDLNGS
;
A
#
# COMPACT_ATOMS: atom_id res chain seq x y z
N MET A 1 -17.50 -28.45 -83.82
CA MET A 1 -18.58 -28.18 -82.81
C MET A 1 -18.36 -29.05 -81.61
N HIS A 2 -17.69 -28.57 -80.57
CA HIS A 2 -17.72 -29.21 -79.24
C HIS A 2 -17.47 -28.10 -78.21
N ARG A 3 -18.51 -27.78 -77.47
CA ARG A 3 -18.47 -26.85 -76.33
C ARG A 3 -18.08 -27.63 -75.04
N THR A 4 -16.97 -27.31 -74.48
CA THR A 4 -16.57 -27.81 -73.15
C THR A 4 -16.92 -26.75 -72.09
N PHE A 5 -17.81 -27.11 -71.19
CA PHE A 5 -18.16 -26.33 -69.97
C PHE A 5 -17.06 -26.52 -68.94
N SER A 6 -16.37 -25.46 -68.57
CA SER A 6 -15.48 -25.46 -67.42
C SER A 6 -16.24 -24.95 -66.19
N ALA A 7 -16.45 -25.82 -65.23
CA ALA A 7 -17.01 -25.47 -63.90
C ALA A 7 -15.91 -24.87 -63.01
N LEU A 8 -16.02 -23.62 -62.64
CA LEU A 8 -15.20 -22.97 -61.60
C LEU A 8 -15.74 -23.38 -60.23
N ILE A 9 -14.95 -24.16 -59.47
CA ILE A 9 -15.17 -24.41 -58.04
C ILE A 9 -14.52 -23.27 -57.26
N ALA A 10 -15.34 -22.37 -56.70
CA ALA A 10 -14.88 -21.35 -55.76
C ALA A 10 -14.75 -21.98 -54.35
N ILE A 11 -13.52 -22.24 -53.93
CA ILE A 11 -13.22 -22.64 -52.55
C ILE A 11 -13.17 -21.37 -51.72
N ALA A 12 -14.22 -21.12 -50.92
CA ALA A 12 -14.22 -20.10 -49.90
C ALA A 12 -13.38 -20.56 -48.72
N ALA A 13 -12.15 -20.10 -48.66
CA ALA A 13 -11.29 -20.27 -47.46
C ALA A 13 -11.81 -19.34 -46.39
N ALA A 14 -12.64 -19.86 -45.47
CA ALA A 14 -12.96 -19.19 -44.21
C ALA A 14 -11.70 -19.17 -43.35
N ALA A 15 -10.94 -18.09 -43.41
CA ALA A 15 -9.86 -17.83 -42.50
C ALA A 15 -10.45 -17.62 -41.08
N LEU A 16 -10.43 -18.66 -40.27
CA LEU A 16 -10.64 -18.59 -38.85
C LEU A 16 -9.51 -17.73 -38.28
N PHE A 17 -9.75 -16.45 -38.12
CA PHE A 17 -8.95 -15.60 -37.24
C PHE A 17 -9.19 -16.09 -35.79
N SER A 18 -8.46 -17.13 -35.40
CA SER A 18 -8.23 -17.44 -34.02
C SER A 18 -7.34 -16.32 -33.47
N GLY A 19 -7.94 -15.19 -33.12
CA GLY A 19 -7.27 -14.18 -32.33
C GLY A 19 -6.78 -14.87 -31.07
N SER A 20 -5.49 -15.11 -30.97
CA SER A 20 -4.86 -15.47 -29.70
C SER A 20 -5.22 -14.36 -28.75
N ALA A 21 -6.18 -14.60 -27.85
CA ALA A 21 -6.44 -13.70 -26.76
C ALA A 21 -5.14 -13.59 -25.97
N SER A 22 -4.39 -12.51 -26.17
CA SER A 22 -3.21 -12.22 -25.35
C SER A 22 -3.68 -12.22 -23.91
N ALA A 23 -3.01 -13.03 -23.07
CA ALA A 23 -3.30 -13.04 -21.64
C ALA A 23 -3.22 -11.61 -21.12
N GLN A 24 -4.28 -11.15 -20.45
CA GLN A 24 -4.29 -9.82 -19.87
C GLN A 24 -3.41 -9.84 -18.62
N GLU A 25 -2.23 -9.24 -18.71
CA GLU A 25 -1.34 -9.09 -17.56
C GLU A 25 -1.75 -7.88 -16.73
N VAL A 26 -1.83 -8.06 -15.41
CA VAL A 26 -2.11 -7.01 -14.41
C VAL A 26 -0.92 -6.94 -13.46
N ARG A 27 -0.30 -5.79 -13.38
CA ARG A 27 0.91 -5.56 -12.57
C ARG A 27 0.52 -4.88 -11.27
N ILE A 28 0.70 -5.58 -10.15
CA ILE A 28 0.33 -5.11 -8.81
C ILE A 28 1.58 -4.95 -7.96
N ALA A 29 1.68 -3.81 -7.28
CA ALA A 29 2.83 -3.50 -6.44
C ALA A 29 2.44 -3.18 -4.99
N ARG A 30 3.30 -3.58 -4.05
CA ARG A 30 3.21 -3.27 -2.63
C ARG A 30 4.59 -2.88 -2.08
N GLN A 31 4.64 -2.47 -0.82
CA GLN A 31 5.89 -2.23 -0.11
C GLN A 31 6.14 -3.33 0.93
N PHE A 32 7.26 -3.24 1.67
CA PHE A 32 7.57 -4.17 2.75
C PHE A 32 6.70 -3.91 3.97
N SER A 33 5.74 -4.79 4.25
CA SER A 33 4.97 -4.85 5.50
C SER A 33 3.97 -5.99 5.48
N MET A 34 3.51 -6.42 6.67
CA MET A 34 2.31 -7.25 6.81
C MET A 34 1.01 -6.49 6.49
N GLY A 35 1.03 -5.15 6.42
CA GLY A 35 -0.14 -4.33 6.13
C GLY A 35 -0.82 -4.58 4.78
N TYR A 36 -0.22 -5.38 3.92
CA TYR A 36 -0.73 -5.77 2.58
C TYR A 36 -1.26 -7.21 2.53
N LEU A 37 -1.65 -7.77 3.66
CA LEU A 37 -1.97 -9.20 3.80
C LEU A 37 -3.07 -9.68 2.85
N GLN A 38 -4.05 -8.82 2.49
CA GLN A 38 -5.05 -9.16 1.49
C GLN A 38 -4.41 -9.48 0.12
N PHE A 39 -3.34 -8.78 -0.25
CA PHE A 39 -2.63 -9.08 -1.51
C PHE A 39 -1.91 -10.43 -1.44
N ASN A 40 -1.35 -10.81 -0.29
CA ASN A 40 -0.78 -12.15 -0.12
C ASN A 40 -1.86 -13.23 -0.26
N VAL A 41 -3.02 -13.03 0.38
CA VAL A 41 -4.16 -13.95 0.24
C VAL A 41 -4.66 -14.02 -1.21
N MET A 42 -4.76 -12.86 -1.90
CA MET A 42 -5.17 -12.83 -3.31
C MET A 42 -4.19 -13.57 -4.21
N GLU A 43 -2.89 -13.47 -3.96
CA GLU A 43 -1.84 -14.13 -4.72
C GLU A 43 -1.91 -15.67 -4.55
N HIS A 44 -1.99 -16.16 -3.30
CA HIS A 44 -2.07 -17.58 -3.00
C HIS A 44 -3.35 -18.26 -3.45
N GLU A 45 -4.50 -17.63 -3.17
CA GLU A 45 -5.82 -18.17 -3.51
C GLU A 45 -6.22 -17.86 -4.96
N LYS A 46 -5.39 -17.12 -5.71
CA LYS A 46 -5.67 -16.65 -7.08
C LYS A 46 -7.03 -15.98 -7.19
N LEU A 47 -7.35 -15.11 -6.22
CA LEU A 47 -8.70 -14.57 -6.10
C LEU A 47 -9.06 -13.63 -7.24
N LEU A 48 -8.11 -12.83 -7.74
CA LEU A 48 -8.38 -11.94 -8.86
C LEU A 48 -8.66 -12.74 -10.14
N GLU A 49 -7.86 -13.77 -10.43
CA GLU A 49 -8.06 -14.68 -11.56
C GLU A 49 -9.40 -15.42 -11.43
N LYS A 50 -9.74 -15.91 -10.23
CA LYS A 50 -11.01 -16.59 -9.92
C LYS A 50 -12.21 -15.68 -10.22
N HIS A 51 -12.20 -14.46 -9.69
CA HIS A 51 -13.32 -13.52 -9.90
C HIS A 51 -13.36 -12.99 -11.33
N ALA A 52 -12.22 -12.80 -11.99
CA ALA A 52 -12.15 -12.44 -13.39
C ALA A 52 -12.77 -13.52 -14.28
N ALA A 53 -12.43 -14.79 -14.04
CA ALA A 53 -12.99 -15.93 -14.77
C ALA A 53 -14.51 -16.05 -14.55
N ALA A 54 -15.01 -15.84 -13.33
CA ALA A 54 -16.44 -15.83 -13.02
C ALA A 54 -17.21 -14.71 -13.76
N LEU A 55 -16.53 -13.64 -14.15
CA LEU A 55 -17.05 -12.54 -14.95
C LEU A 55 -16.77 -12.69 -16.47
N GLY A 56 -16.24 -13.83 -16.89
CA GLY A 56 -15.99 -14.15 -18.30
C GLY A 56 -14.62 -13.71 -18.84
N LEU A 57 -13.74 -13.13 -18.03
CA LEU A 57 -12.36 -12.84 -18.39
C LEU A 57 -11.50 -14.09 -18.20
N LYS A 58 -10.95 -14.61 -19.30
CA LYS A 58 -10.04 -15.76 -19.29
C LYS A 58 -8.59 -15.28 -19.34
N ASP A 59 -7.69 -16.14 -18.84
CA ASP A 59 -6.24 -15.97 -18.99
C ASP A 59 -5.68 -14.65 -18.39
N VAL A 60 -6.29 -14.16 -17.30
CA VAL A 60 -5.73 -13.04 -16.51
C VAL A 60 -4.49 -13.54 -15.78
N LYS A 61 -3.38 -12.82 -15.92
CA LYS A 61 -2.11 -13.10 -15.23
C LYS A 61 -1.75 -11.93 -14.34
N ILE A 62 -1.29 -12.21 -13.13
CA ILE A 62 -0.90 -11.18 -12.17
C ILE A 62 0.61 -11.20 -11.99
N ALA A 63 1.25 -10.05 -12.20
CA ALA A 63 2.65 -9.84 -11.88
C ALA A 63 2.75 -9.03 -10.58
N TRP A 64 3.30 -9.65 -9.53
CA TRP A 64 3.48 -9.02 -8.24
C TRP A 64 4.88 -8.43 -8.10
N SER A 65 4.98 -7.26 -7.47
CA SER A 65 6.26 -6.59 -7.22
C SER A 65 6.29 -5.89 -5.86
N ILE A 66 7.51 -5.73 -5.30
CA ILE A 66 7.73 -5.06 -4.02
C ILE A 66 8.68 -3.88 -4.24
N PHE A 67 8.30 -2.70 -3.74
CA PHE A 67 9.08 -1.48 -3.80
C PHE A 67 9.61 -1.09 -2.41
N ASN A 68 10.80 -0.50 -2.37
CA ASN A 68 11.45 -0.06 -1.13
C ASN A 68 10.75 1.15 -0.47
N GLY A 69 10.04 1.95 -1.26
CA GLY A 69 9.38 3.16 -0.79
C GLY A 69 8.34 3.72 -1.76
N PRO A 70 7.56 4.73 -1.33
CA PRO A 70 6.43 5.25 -2.10
C PRO A 70 6.82 5.98 -3.39
N ASP A 71 7.98 6.65 -3.46
CA ASP A 71 8.36 7.46 -4.62
C ASP A 71 8.54 6.61 -5.87
N ALA A 72 9.35 5.54 -5.76
CA ALA A 72 9.58 4.63 -6.88
C ALA A 72 8.28 3.94 -7.32
N MET A 73 7.43 3.53 -6.37
CA MET A 73 6.16 2.89 -6.65
C MET A 73 5.17 3.86 -7.32
N ASN A 74 5.07 5.10 -6.86
CA ASN A 74 4.22 6.12 -7.45
C ASN A 74 4.68 6.50 -8.86
N ASN A 75 5.99 6.60 -9.08
CA ASN A 75 6.56 6.85 -10.41
C ASN A 75 6.26 5.69 -11.37
N ALA A 76 6.33 4.43 -10.90
CA ALA A 76 5.98 3.26 -11.69
C ALA A 76 4.50 3.25 -12.11
N LEU A 77 3.57 3.71 -11.24
CA LEU A 77 2.15 3.86 -11.59
C LEU A 77 1.94 4.96 -12.64
N ILE A 78 2.59 6.12 -12.48
CA ILE A 78 2.46 7.24 -13.43
C ILE A 78 3.05 6.92 -14.79
N SER A 79 4.12 6.13 -14.84
CA SER A 79 4.77 5.68 -16.09
C SER A 79 4.12 4.44 -16.71
N ASP A 80 2.98 3.97 -16.18
CA ASP A 80 2.30 2.74 -16.60
C ASP A 80 3.18 1.47 -16.50
N SER A 81 4.19 1.47 -15.65
CA SER A 81 5.02 0.28 -15.37
C SER A 81 4.34 -0.69 -14.41
N VAL A 82 3.39 -0.21 -13.61
CA VAL A 82 2.46 -0.99 -12.78
C VAL A 82 1.05 -0.43 -12.93
N ASP A 83 0.04 -1.26 -12.66
CA ASP A 83 -1.37 -0.91 -12.86
C ASP A 83 -2.08 -0.59 -11.55
N ILE A 84 -1.73 -1.30 -10.48
CA ILE A 84 -2.30 -1.17 -9.15
C ILE A 84 -1.17 -1.13 -8.14
N VAL A 85 -1.26 -0.23 -7.18
CA VAL A 85 -0.25 -0.12 -6.12
C VAL A 85 -0.91 -0.03 -4.75
N ALA A 86 -0.18 -0.44 -3.71
CA ALA A 86 -0.61 -0.27 -2.33
C ALA A 86 0.51 0.28 -1.45
N GLY A 87 0.16 1.26 -0.62
CA GLY A 87 1.10 1.95 0.25
C GLY A 87 0.39 2.72 1.37
N GLY A 88 1.12 3.62 2.03
CA GLY A 88 0.56 4.52 3.03
C GLY A 88 -0.30 5.63 2.41
N VAL A 89 -1.27 6.12 3.18
CA VAL A 89 -2.23 7.15 2.75
C VAL A 89 -1.59 8.39 2.10
N PRO A 90 -0.47 8.96 2.60
CA PRO A 90 0.16 10.13 1.97
C PRO A 90 0.58 9.91 0.51
N GLY A 91 0.94 8.66 0.14
CA GLY A 91 1.26 8.31 -1.25
C GLY A 91 0.06 8.48 -2.18
N LEU A 92 -1.11 8.00 -1.77
CA LEU A 92 -2.38 8.23 -2.48
C LEU A 92 -2.72 9.72 -2.55
N VAL A 93 -2.70 10.43 -1.42
CA VAL A 93 -3.02 11.87 -1.33
C VAL A 93 -2.16 12.68 -2.29
N THR A 94 -0.85 12.39 -2.35
CA THR A 94 0.08 13.06 -3.25
C THR A 94 -0.29 12.85 -4.71
N LEU A 95 -0.57 11.60 -5.11
CA LEU A 95 -0.94 11.32 -6.51
C LEU A 95 -2.32 11.86 -6.86
N TRP A 96 -3.31 11.71 -5.99
CA TRP A 96 -4.62 12.32 -6.18
C TRP A 96 -4.49 13.83 -6.43
N ALA A 97 -3.79 14.56 -5.58
CA ALA A 97 -3.63 16.01 -5.71
C ALA A 97 -2.91 16.42 -7.01
N ARG A 98 -1.95 15.61 -7.46
CA ARG A 98 -1.17 15.86 -8.70
C ARG A 98 -1.95 15.55 -9.97
N THR A 99 -2.91 14.62 -9.91
CA THR A 99 -3.59 14.08 -11.09
C THR A 99 -5.08 14.44 -11.14
N LYS A 100 -5.62 15.07 -10.10
CA LYS A 100 -7.01 15.49 -9.98
C LYS A 100 -7.46 16.26 -11.23
N GLY A 101 -8.60 15.87 -11.79
CA GLY A 101 -9.19 16.50 -12.97
C GLY A 101 -8.50 16.19 -14.29
N THR A 102 -7.53 15.28 -14.32
CA THR A 102 -6.90 14.78 -15.56
C THR A 102 -7.49 13.44 -16.00
N ALA A 103 -7.24 13.05 -17.25
CA ALA A 103 -7.65 11.73 -17.74
C ALA A 103 -6.96 10.56 -17.00
N ASN A 104 -5.85 10.84 -16.30
CA ASN A 104 -5.09 9.87 -15.50
C ASN A 104 -5.28 10.10 -14.00
N GLU A 105 -6.42 10.66 -13.57
CA GLU A 105 -6.69 10.89 -12.17
C GLU A 105 -6.51 9.60 -11.35
N VAL A 106 -5.68 9.68 -10.29
CA VAL A 106 -5.41 8.55 -9.39
C VAL A 106 -6.37 8.62 -8.21
N LYS A 107 -7.03 7.49 -7.92
CA LYS A 107 -7.92 7.35 -6.76
C LYS A 107 -7.71 6.03 -6.04
N GLY A 108 -8.06 6.03 -4.76
CA GLY A 108 -8.08 4.86 -3.91
C GLY A 108 -9.11 3.85 -4.38
N ILE A 109 -8.71 2.58 -4.34
CA ILE A 109 -9.59 1.43 -4.57
C ILE A 109 -10.30 1.10 -3.27
N SER A 110 -9.53 0.93 -2.20
CA SER A 110 -10.01 0.67 -0.83
C SER A 110 -8.88 0.82 0.18
N ALA A 111 -9.19 0.97 1.47
CA ALA A 111 -8.23 0.63 2.51
C ALA A 111 -7.93 -0.88 2.48
N LEU A 112 -6.80 -1.29 3.09
CA LEU A 112 -6.44 -2.69 3.31
C LEU A 112 -6.34 -2.97 4.81
N SER A 113 -5.75 -2.06 5.58
CA SER A 113 -5.60 -2.24 7.02
C SER A 113 -5.62 -0.93 7.80
N SER A 114 -6.09 -1.03 9.04
CA SER A 114 -5.93 -0.02 10.09
C SER A 114 -5.15 -0.68 11.22
N GLN A 115 -3.94 -0.21 11.47
CA GLN A 115 -3.07 -0.71 12.52
C GLN A 115 -2.00 0.33 12.89
N PRO A 116 -1.55 0.37 14.16
CA PRO A 116 -0.54 1.32 14.57
C PRO A 116 0.83 0.97 14.01
N ILE A 117 1.60 2.00 13.69
CA ILE A 117 3.02 1.89 13.39
C ILE A 117 3.82 2.66 14.43
N PHE A 118 5.04 2.21 14.72
CA PHE A 118 5.80 2.65 15.87
C PHE A 118 7.12 3.32 15.48
N LEU A 119 7.41 4.44 16.13
CA LEU A 119 8.78 4.97 16.16
C LEU A 119 9.51 4.32 17.31
N ASN A 120 10.43 3.43 16.99
CA ASN A 120 11.26 2.71 17.96
C ASN A 120 12.66 3.33 18.02
N THR A 121 13.26 3.35 19.21
CA THR A 121 14.62 3.81 19.43
C THR A 121 15.42 2.84 20.27
N ARG A 122 16.76 2.80 20.05
CA ARG A 122 17.73 2.11 20.89
C ARG A 122 18.53 3.09 21.76
N ALA A 123 18.43 4.39 21.53
CA ALA A 123 19.21 5.40 22.21
C ALA A 123 18.62 5.72 23.60
N ASP A 124 19.41 5.57 24.65
CA ASP A 124 18.93 5.72 26.03
C ASP A 124 18.44 7.13 26.37
N HIS A 125 19.01 8.15 25.73
CA HIS A 125 18.62 9.53 25.96
C HIS A 125 17.28 9.90 25.33
N ILE A 126 16.76 9.12 24.36
CA ILE A 126 15.50 9.43 23.66
C ILE A 126 14.34 8.71 24.36
N LYS A 127 13.48 9.44 25.05
CA LYS A 127 12.26 8.93 25.72
C LYS A 127 10.99 9.33 24.96
N SER A 128 11.09 10.41 24.18
CA SER A 128 10.04 10.95 23.32
C SER A 128 10.68 11.63 22.10
N ILE A 129 9.90 12.06 21.12
CA ILE A 129 10.42 12.83 19.98
C ILE A 129 11.03 14.18 20.40
N ALA A 130 10.66 14.72 21.58
CA ALA A 130 11.23 15.96 22.09
C ALA A 130 12.73 15.83 22.45
N ASP A 131 13.21 14.62 22.69
CA ASP A 131 14.58 14.34 23.11
C ASP A 131 15.53 14.12 21.90
N LEU A 132 14.99 14.14 20.66
CA LEU A 132 15.79 14.01 19.43
C LEU A 132 16.75 15.21 19.28
N LYS A 133 18.03 14.92 19.04
CA LYS A 133 19.13 15.86 18.85
C LYS A 133 19.65 15.84 17.41
N ASP A 134 20.42 16.83 17.04
CA ASP A 134 21.01 16.93 15.68
C ASP A 134 21.93 15.76 15.31
N SER A 135 22.48 15.08 16.33
CA SER A 135 23.30 13.86 16.15
C SER A 135 22.48 12.60 15.89
N ASP A 136 21.17 12.61 16.14
CA ASP A 136 20.30 11.43 15.98
C ASP A 136 19.89 11.27 14.52
N ARG A 137 19.63 10.02 14.12
CA ARG A 137 19.06 9.72 12.80
C ARG A 137 17.84 8.82 12.95
N VAL A 138 16.78 9.22 12.28
CA VAL A 138 15.48 8.51 12.23
C VAL A 138 15.31 7.92 10.84
N ALA A 139 15.39 6.61 10.72
CA ALA A 139 15.16 5.94 9.44
C ALA A 139 13.66 5.89 9.11
N VAL A 140 13.34 6.27 7.87
CA VAL A 140 12.00 6.23 7.26
C VAL A 140 12.11 5.70 5.82
N PRO A 141 11.05 5.12 5.21
CA PRO A 141 11.13 4.61 3.82
C PRO A 141 11.46 5.67 2.76
N ALA A 142 10.95 6.89 2.95
CA ALA A 142 11.27 8.05 2.11
C ALA A 142 11.10 9.34 2.93
N VAL A 143 12.11 10.19 2.88
CA VAL A 143 12.14 11.47 3.60
C VAL A 143 11.01 12.38 3.09
N LYS A 144 10.27 13.01 4.01
CA LYS A 144 9.20 14.00 3.74
C LYS A 144 7.92 13.49 3.06
N VAL A 145 7.90 12.25 2.51
CA VAL A 145 6.78 11.78 1.68
C VAL A 145 6.20 10.44 2.13
N SER A 146 6.97 9.60 2.84
CA SER A 146 6.43 8.35 3.38
C SER A 146 5.42 8.61 4.49
N LEU A 147 4.53 7.65 4.74
CA LEU A 147 3.58 7.69 5.86
C LEU A 147 4.28 8.02 7.18
N GLN A 148 5.43 7.37 7.42
CA GLN A 148 6.24 7.56 8.62
C GLN A 148 6.77 9.00 8.73
N ALA A 149 7.28 9.55 7.63
CA ALA A 149 7.78 10.92 7.61
C ALA A 149 6.66 11.94 7.86
N ILE A 150 5.49 11.76 7.23
CA ILE A 150 4.32 12.63 7.44
C ILE A 150 3.81 12.52 8.89
N LEU A 151 3.74 11.30 9.46
CA LEU A 151 3.35 11.14 10.87
C LEU A 151 4.36 11.80 11.83
N LEU A 152 5.67 11.75 11.53
CA LEU A 152 6.66 12.47 12.32
C LEU A 152 6.48 13.98 12.24
N GLN A 153 6.15 14.51 11.05
CA GLN A 153 5.83 15.92 10.87
C GLN A 153 4.54 16.31 11.61
N MET A 154 3.50 15.48 11.56
CA MET A 154 2.25 15.71 12.32
C MET A 154 2.52 15.71 13.84
N ALA A 155 3.35 14.78 14.33
CA ALA A 155 3.75 14.73 15.74
C ALA A 155 4.56 15.98 16.15
N ALA A 156 5.49 16.43 15.28
CA ALA A 156 6.24 17.66 15.50
C ALA A 156 5.33 18.90 15.55
N ALA A 157 4.36 18.98 14.65
CA ALA A 157 3.37 20.05 14.64
C ALA A 157 2.51 20.07 15.92
N LYS A 158 2.07 18.91 16.41
CA LYS A 158 1.34 18.78 17.68
C LYS A 158 2.17 19.25 18.87
N LEU A 159 3.47 18.89 18.90
CA LEU A 159 4.35 19.18 20.04
C LEU A 159 4.91 20.61 20.02
N HIS A 160 5.27 21.12 18.86
CA HIS A 160 6.02 22.39 18.71
C HIS A 160 5.23 23.49 18.02
N GLY A 161 3.96 23.24 17.66
CA GLY A 161 3.11 24.13 16.88
C GLY A 161 3.25 23.92 15.37
N PRO A 162 2.20 24.28 14.59
CA PRO A 162 2.11 23.99 13.16
C PRO A 162 3.27 24.55 12.33
N ALA A 163 3.84 25.69 12.68
CA ALA A 163 4.97 26.31 11.98
C ALA A 163 6.26 25.47 12.07
N ASN A 164 6.36 24.59 13.07
CA ASN A 164 7.55 23.76 13.34
C ASN A 164 7.37 22.30 12.91
N TYR A 165 6.43 22.00 12.03
CA TYR A 165 6.14 20.64 11.57
C TYR A 165 7.37 19.93 11.01
N GLY A 166 8.25 20.62 10.30
CA GLY A 166 9.45 20.07 9.69
C GLY A 166 10.68 19.97 10.61
N LYS A 167 10.52 20.22 11.92
CA LYS A 167 11.64 20.30 12.88
C LYS A 167 12.57 19.07 12.83
N TYR A 168 12.05 17.90 12.58
CA TYR A 168 12.82 16.66 12.56
C TYR A 168 13.18 16.17 11.15
N ASP A 169 12.81 16.89 10.08
CA ASP A 169 13.07 16.46 8.70
C ASP A 169 14.56 16.24 8.42
N ALA A 170 15.42 17.13 8.94
CA ALA A 170 16.87 17.04 8.76
C ALA A 170 17.50 15.82 9.48
N LEU A 171 16.80 15.23 10.44
CA LEU A 171 17.22 14.02 11.16
C LEU A 171 16.80 12.74 10.42
N THR A 172 15.92 12.83 9.43
CA THR A 172 15.42 11.65 8.73
C THR A 172 16.37 11.17 7.65
N VAL A 173 16.50 9.83 7.52
CA VAL A 173 17.28 9.17 6.47
C VAL A 173 16.42 8.11 5.78
N SER A 174 16.55 8.01 4.42
CA SER A 174 15.76 7.03 3.66
C SER A 174 16.39 5.64 3.75
N MET A 175 15.63 4.69 4.26
CA MET A 175 16.00 3.27 4.31
C MET A 175 14.76 2.38 4.12
N SER A 176 14.92 1.23 3.44
CA SER A 176 13.87 0.23 3.42
C SER A 176 13.60 -0.31 4.84
N PRO A 177 12.38 -0.76 5.18
CA PRO A 177 12.08 -1.30 6.50
C PRO A 177 13.00 -2.45 6.95
N PRO A 178 13.39 -3.42 6.09
CA PRO A 178 14.39 -4.43 6.45
C PRO A 178 15.76 -3.82 6.81
N ASP A 179 16.29 -2.93 5.95
CA ASP A 179 17.62 -2.32 6.16
C ASP A 179 17.66 -1.44 7.40
N ALA A 180 16.61 -0.64 7.61
CA ALA A 180 16.45 0.19 8.81
C ALA A 180 16.42 -0.67 10.08
N THR A 181 15.78 -1.84 10.04
CA THR A 181 15.76 -2.78 11.17
C THR A 181 17.15 -3.33 11.45
N ILE A 182 17.89 -3.74 10.42
CA ILE A 182 19.28 -4.19 10.57
C ILE A 182 20.15 -3.06 11.17
N ALA A 183 20.02 -1.83 10.65
CA ALA A 183 20.76 -0.68 11.14
C ALA A 183 20.48 -0.38 12.63
N LEU A 184 19.20 -0.44 13.04
CA LEU A 184 18.83 -0.24 14.44
C LEU A 184 19.38 -1.35 15.36
N LEU A 185 19.23 -2.61 14.95
CA LEU A 185 19.56 -3.78 15.78
C LEU A 185 21.06 -4.06 15.85
N SER A 186 21.84 -3.68 14.84
CA SER A 186 23.31 -3.82 14.86
C SER A 186 23.96 -3.01 15.98
N GLY A 187 23.32 -1.90 16.38
CA GLY A 187 23.87 -1.01 17.40
C GLY A 187 25.08 -0.21 16.95
N SER A 188 25.56 -0.43 15.73
CA SER A 188 26.62 0.32 15.06
C SER A 188 26.02 1.25 14.04
N GLY A 189 26.60 2.43 13.84
CA GLY A 189 26.15 3.42 12.87
C GLY A 189 25.25 4.52 13.46
N GLU A 190 24.84 5.44 12.59
CA GLU A 190 24.19 6.69 12.97
C GLU A 190 22.70 6.54 13.29
N VAL A 191 22.03 5.47 12.80
CA VAL A 191 20.59 5.27 13.01
C VAL A 191 20.30 4.94 14.46
N THR A 192 19.69 5.88 15.16
CA THR A 192 19.28 5.74 16.56
C THR A 192 17.83 5.33 16.71
N SER A 193 17.01 5.63 15.73
CA SER A 193 15.57 5.39 15.75
C SER A 193 15.04 4.98 14.36
N VAL A 194 13.96 4.20 14.35
CA VAL A 194 13.28 3.78 13.11
C VAL A 194 11.78 3.96 13.27
N PHE A 195 11.17 4.72 12.37
CA PHE A 195 9.71 4.73 12.27
C PHE A 195 9.28 3.53 11.43
N SER A 196 8.93 2.46 12.09
CA SER A 196 8.85 1.12 11.54
C SER A 196 7.40 0.68 11.25
N VAL A 197 7.27 -0.51 10.68
CA VAL A 197 6.01 -1.13 10.31
C VAL A 197 6.01 -2.61 10.71
N PRO A 198 4.84 -3.27 10.87
CA PRO A 198 4.80 -4.72 11.11
C PRO A 198 5.40 -5.52 9.94
N PRO A 199 6.17 -6.59 10.20
CA PRO A 199 6.54 -7.14 11.51
C PRO A 199 7.82 -6.52 12.10
N PHE A 200 8.49 -5.64 11.38
CA PHE A 200 9.80 -5.09 11.73
C PHE A 200 9.77 -4.37 13.08
N GLN A 201 8.70 -3.61 13.37
CA GLN A 201 8.57 -2.92 14.65
C GLN A 201 8.51 -3.89 15.84
N GLN A 202 7.89 -5.06 15.70
CA GLN A 202 7.85 -6.08 16.73
C GLN A 202 9.22 -6.77 16.86
N GLN A 203 9.87 -7.11 15.74
CA GLN A 203 11.23 -7.66 15.75
C GLN A 203 12.23 -6.72 16.44
N GLN A 204 12.12 -5.42 16.20
CA GLN A 204 12.96 -4.42 16.86
C GLN A 204 12.78 -4.44 18.39
N LEU A 205 11.53 -4.55 18.87
CA LEU A 205 11.18 -4.57 20.30
C LEU A 205 11.60 -5.85 21.02
N GLU A 206 11.94 -6.93 20.30
CA GLU A 206 12.55 -8.14 20.91
C GLU A 206 13.98 -7.88 21.39
N LYS A 207 14.65 -6.84 20.89
CA LYS A 207 16.01 -6.49 21.31
C LYS A 207 15.97 -5.71 22.63
N PRO A 208 16.65 -6.18 23.68
CA PRO A 208 16.77 -5.42 24.94
C PRO A 208 17.28 -4.00 24.71
N GLY A 209 16.66 -3.02 25.36
CA GLY A 209 16.97 -1.60 25.22
C GLY A 209 16.26 -0.88 24.09
N VAL A 210 15.67 -1.59 23.12
CA VAL A 210 14.81 -0.98 22.12
C VAL A 210 13.41 -0.75 22.72
N ARG A 211 12.84 0.42 22.49
CA ARG A 211 11.52 0.82 22.97
C ARG A 211 10.79 1.71 22.00
N THR A 212 9.47 1.72 22.08
CA THR A 212 8.61 2.64 21.33
C THR A 212 8.57 4.01 22.02
N ILE A 213 8.74 5.08 21.24
CA ILE A 213 8.66 6.47 21.71
C ILE A 213 7.51 7.25 21.05
N LEU A 214 6.89 6.70 20.01
CA LEU A 214 5.71 7.26 19.36
C LEU A 214 4.88 6.14 18.74
N ASN A 215 3.57 6.17 18.96
CA ASN A 215 2.58 5.34 18.31
C ASN A 215 1.77 6.22 17.33
N SER A 216 1.59 5.77 16.10
CA SER A 216 0.86 6.53 15.08
C SER A 216 -0.59 6.83 15.46
N PHE A 217 -1.25 5.97 16.24
CA PHE A 217 -2.62 6.21 16.70
C PHE A 217 -2.72 7.37 17.69
N ASP A 218 -1.66 7.64 18.47
CA ASP A 218 -1.61 8.84 19.32
C ASP A 218 -1.48 10.13 18.48
N VAL A 219 -0.80 10.03 17.33
CA VAL A 219 -0.69 11.14 16.38
C VAL A 219 -2.01 11.39 15.66
N MET A 220 -2.75 10.34 15.36
CA MET A 220 -4.01 10.37 14.59
C MET A 220 -5.26 10.53 15.45
N ASP A 221 -5.11 10.61 16.80
CA ASP A 221 -6.19 10.64 17.77
C ASP A 221 -7.10 9.39 17.70
N GLY A 222 -6.53 8.25 17.32
CA GLY A 222 -7.23 6.96 17.23
C GLY A 222 -6.81 6.08 16.06
N PRO A 223 -7.56 4.99 15.85
CA PRO A 223 -7.32 4.06 14.74
C PRO A 223 -7.41 4.75 13.40
N ALA A 224 -6.42 4.52 12.53
CA ALA A 224 -6.32 5.14 11.22
C ALA A 224 -5.85 4.15 10.16
N THR A 225 -6.21 4.37 8.92
CA THR A 225 -5.74 3.58 7.77
C THR A 225 -4.23 3.62 7.69
N PHE A 226 -3.63 2.43 7.77
CA PHE A 226 -2.20 2.25 7.55
C PHE A 226 -1.90 2.08 6.07
N THR A 227 -2.58 1.14 5.40
CA THR A 227 -2.36 0.83 3.99
C THR A 227 -3.64 0.98 3.18
N VAL A 228 -3.47 1.48 1.97
CA VAL A 228 -4.53 1.72 0.99
C VAL A 228 -4.04 1.29 -0.39
N ALA A 229 -4.94 0.74 -1.21
CA ALA A 229 -4.69 0.41 -2.60
C ALA A 229 -5.24 1.51 -3.51
N TRP A 230 -4.52 1.82 -4.61
CA TRP A 230 -4.96 2.82 -5.59
C TRP A 230 -4.55 2.48 -7.02
N THR A 231 -5.22 3.10 -7.97
CA THR A 231 -4.94 3.00 -9.41
C THR A 231 -5.37 4.28 -10.14
N SER A 232 -5.12 4.36 -11.45
CA SER A 232 -5.62 5.45 -12.29
C SER A 232 -7.06 5.22 -12.75
N ALA A 233 -7.82 6.30 -12.93
CA ALA A 233 -9.14 6.25 -13.56
C ALA A 233 -9.07 5.61 -14.94
N ARG A 234 -8.02 5.92 -15.70
CA ARG A 234 -7.77 5.30 -17.01
C ARG A 234 -7.69 3.78 -16.95
N PHE A 235 -6.98 3.20 -15.99
CA PHE A 235 -6.91 1.75 -15.83
C PHE A 235 -8.29 1.16 -15.49
N ARG A 236 -9.01 1.75 -14.53
CA ARG A 236 -10.36 1.35 -14.13
C ARG A 236 -11.33 1.38 -15.30
N ASP A 237 -11.35 2.49 -16.05
CA ASP A 237 -12.32 2.72 -17.13
C ASP A 237 -12.03 1.87 -18.38
N LYS A 238 -10.75 1.56 -18.63
CA LYS A 238 -10.36 0.61 -19.70
C LYS A 238 -10.61 -0.85 -19.32
N ASN A 239 -10.70 -1.18 -18.05
CA ASN A 239 -10.80 -2.55 -17.55
C ASN A 239 -11.97 -2.72 -16.54
N PRO A 240 -13.22 -2.35 -16.89
CA PRO A 240 -14.31 -2.30 -15.91
C PRO A 240 -14.66 -3.67 -15.33
N VAL A 241 -14.59 -4.74 -16.13
CA VAL A 241 -14.85 -6.11 -15.67
C VAL A 241 -13.75 -6.59 -14.73
N LEU A 242 -12.48 -6.34 -15.07
CA LEU A 242 -11.33 -6.67 -14.25
C LEU A 242 -11.36 -5.88 -12.92
N TYR A 243 -11.72 -4.59 -12.98
CA TYR A 243 -11.84 -3.77 -11.79
C TYR A 243 -12.95 -4.27 -10.84
N LYS A 244 -14.09 -4.70 -11.38
CA LYS A 244 -15.13 -5.37 -10.61
C LYS A 244 -14.64 -6.67 -9.96
N ALA A 245 -13.87 -7.46 -10.69
CA ALA A 245 -13.21 -8.66 -10.17
C ALA A 245 -12.24 -8.32 -9.03
N LEU A 246 -11.46 -7.25 -9.16
CA LEU A 246 -10.53 -6.77 -8.14
C LEU A 246 -11.23 -6.40 -6.82
N ILE A 247 -12.35 -5.66 -6.90
CA ILE A 247 -13.14 -5.31 -5.71
C ILE A 247 -13.68 -6.58 -5.03
N ALA A 248 -14.18 -7.55 -5.81
CA ALA A 248 -14.67 -8.82 -5.27
C ALA A 248 -13.54 -9.64 -4.62
N ALA A 249 -12.36 -9.68 -5.26
CA ALA A 249 -11.19 -10.37 -4.75
C ALA A 249 -10.68 -9.75 -3.44
N LEU A 250 -10.63 -8.42 -3.34
CA LEU A 250 -10.25 -7.70 -2.11
C LEU A 250 -11.23 -7.97 -0.98
N LYS A 251 -12.54 -7.98 -1.28
CA LYS A 251 -13.58 -8.30 -0.28
C LYS A 251 -13.46 -9.74 0.22
N GLU A 252 -13.27 -10.71 -0.66
CA GLU A 252 -13.06 -12.11 -0.29
C GLU A 252 -11.76 -12.27 0.50
N ALA A 253 -10.65 -11.66 0.06
CA ALA A 253 -9.37 -11.70 0.78
C ALA A 253 -9.48 -11.13 2.20
N THR A 254 -10.17 -9.99 2.37
CA THR A 254 -10.43 -9.41 3.69
C THR A 254 -11.20 -10.39 4.57
N GLY A 255 -12.24 -11.02 4.04
CA GLY A 255 -13.03 -12.05 4.77
C GLY A 255 -12.21 -13.29 5.14
N ILE A 256 -11.29 -13.73 4.28
CA ILE A 256 -10.37 -14.85 4.59
C ILE A 256 -9.44 -14.48 5.72
N VAL A 257 -8.82 -13.27 5.67
CA VAL A 257 -7.95 -12.78 6.73
C VAL A 257 -8.69 -12.72 8.07
N ASP A 258 -9.92 -12.21 8.09
CA ASP A 258 -10.70 -12.11 9.32
C ASP A 258 -11.12 -13.47 9.89
N LYS A 259 -11.43 -14.42 9.02
CA LYS A 259 -11.88 -15.75 9.41
C LYS A 259 -10.75 -16.66 9.89
N ASP A 260 -9.57 -16.58 9.26
CA ASP A 260 -8.44 -17.47 9.51
C ASP A 260 -7.11 -16.72 9.43
N ARG A 261 -6.75 -16.08 10.55
CA ARG A 261 -5.50 -15.32 10.69
C ARG A 261 -4.27 -16.21 10.52
N ALA A 262 -4.31 -17.45 11.01
CA ALA A 262 -3.17 -18.36 10.93
C ALA A 262 -2.88 -18.76 9.45
N LYS A 263 -3.93 -19.03 8.67
CA LYS A 263 -3.81 -19.30 7.25
C LYS A 263 -3.21 -18.11 6.50
N ALA A 264 -3.73 -16.90 6.74
CA ALA A 264 -3.23 -15.68 6.12
C ALA A 264 -1.77 -15.38 6.52
N ALA A 265 -1.40 -15.65 7.79
CA ALA A 265 -0.02 -15.56 8.26
C ALA A 265 0.91 -16.53 7.52
N GLY A 266 0.45 -17.76 7.27
CA GLY A 266 1.19 -18.75 6.48
C GLY A 266 1.50 -18.25 5.08
N TYR A 267 0.52 -17.70 4.38
CA TYR A 267 0.71 -17.11 3.05
C TYR A 267 1.74 -16.00 3.03
N TRP A 268 1.67 -15.08 4.00
CA TRP A 268 2.67 -14.03 4.11
C TRP A 268 4.08 -14.58 4.33
N ILE A 269 4.23 -15.61 5.21
CA ILE A 269 5.52 -16.25 5.47
C ILE A 269 6.12 -16.84 4.19
N GLU A 270 5.31 -17.55 3.41
CA GLU A 270 5.73 -18.18 2.15
C GLU A 270 6.16 -17.14 1.11
N ASP A 271 5.36 -16.09 0.89
CA ASP A 271 5.62 -15.06 -0.11
C ASP A 271 6.90 -14.28 0.15
N VAL A 272 7.14 -13.89 1.41
CA VAL A 272 8.33 -13.12 1.76
C VAL A 272 9.50 -13.99 2.22
N LYS A 273 9.33 -15.32 2.21
CA LYS A 273 10.31 -16.31 2.70
C LYS A 273 10.78 -16.00 4.11
N SER A 274 9.83 -15.61 4.97
CA SER A 274 10.11 -15.22 6.34
C SER A 274 10.60 -16.40 7.18
N LYS A 275 11.56 -16.13 8.07
CA LYS A 275 12.01 -17.11 9.08
C LYS A 275 11.24 -16.98 10.41
N LEU A 276 10.27 -16.06 10.48
CA LEU A 276 9.46 -15.90 11.69
C LEU A 276 8.54 -17.11 11.89
N PRO A 277 8.40 -17.61 13.13
CA PRO A 277 7.44 -18.66 13.44
C PRO A 277 5.99 -18.21 13.15
N LEU A 278 5.15 -19.15 12.75
CA LEU A 278 3.76 -18.90 12.38
C LEU A 278 2.95 -18.26 13.52
N ASP A 279 3.15 -18.72 14.76
CA ASP A 279 2.50 -18.17 15.95
C ASP A 279 2.86 -16.70 16.19
N LYS A 280 4.11 -16.31 15.99
CA LYS A 280 4.55 -14.91 16.07
C LYS A 280 3.91 -14.04 14.99
N VAL A 281 3.91 -14.49 13.73
CA VAL A 281 3.26 -13.77 12.62
C VAL A 281 1.77 -13.64 12.89
N THR A 282 1.11 -14.72 13.31
CA THR A 282 -0.30 -14.73 13.68
C THR A 282 -0.60 -13.76 14.81
N ALA A 283 0.23 -13.70 15.84
CA ALA A 283 0.07 -12.75 16.95
C ALA A 283 0.17 -11.29 16.49
N VAL A 284 1.12 -10.96 15.60
CA VAL A 284 1.25 -9.60 15.04
C VAL A 284 0.01 -9.17 14.28
N ILE A 285 -0.51 -10.01 13.39
CA ILE A 285 -1.67 -9.67 12.55
C ILE A 285 -3.02 -9.79 13.28
N SER A 286 -3.01 -10.33 14.50
CA SER A 286 -4.17 -10.47 15.39
C SER A 286 -4.14 -9.51 16.58
N GLY A 287 -3.21 -8.57 16.58
CA GLY A 287 -3.10 -7.59 17.67
C GLY A 287 -4.41 -6.82 17.88
N PRO A 288 -4.72 -6.39 19.12
CA PRO A 288 -6.02 -5.79 19.47
C PRO A 288 -6.33 -4.49 18.71
N GLN A 289 -5.30 -3.80 18.22
CA GLN A 289 -5.44 -2.58 17.43
C GLN A 289 -5.32 -2.82 15.91
N VAL A 290 -5.23 -4.09 15.47
CA VAL A 290 -5.11 -4.46 14.06
C VAL A 290 -6.49 -4.77 13.50
N ARG A 291 -6.89 -4.05 12.46
CA ARG A 291 -8.12 -4.30 11.71
C ARG A 291 -7.82 -4.45 10.22
N TRP A 292 -8.41 -5.47 9.62
CA TRP A 292 -8.38 -5.72 8.19
C TRP A 292 -9.68 -5.21 7.62
N THR A 293 -9.63 -4.11 6.88
CA THR A 293 -10.85 -3.40 6.48
C THR A 293 -10.67 -2.69 5.15
N MET A 294 -11.71 -2.68 4.34
CA MET A 294 -11.79 -1.88 3.12
C MET A 294 -12.21 -0.43 3.40
N THR A 295 -12.66 -0.12 4.62
CA THR A 295 -13.12 1.23 5.00
C THR A 295 -11.93 2.16 5.23
N PRO A 296 -11.82 3.28 4.49
CA PRO A 296 -10.82 4.30 4.76
C PRO A 296 -11.12 5.04 6.07
N GLU A 297 -10.15 5.11 6.98
CA GLU A 297 -10.31 5.73 8.31
C GLU A 297 -9.28 6.83 8.50
N HIS A 298 -9.73 8.01 8.93
CA HIS A 298 -8.89 9.20 9.19
C HIS A 298 -7.98 9.61 8.01
N THR A 299 -8.36 9.27 6.77
CA THR A 299 -7.59 9.66 5.57
C THR A 299 -7.59 11.16 5.35
N MET A 300 -8.66 11.84 5.76
CA MET A 300 -8.79 13.30 5.70
C MET A 300 -7.78 14.02 6.60
N ASN A 301 -7.37 13.43 7.72
CA ASN A 301 -6.37 14.04 8.62
C ASN A 301 -5.02 14.19 7.89
N PHE A 302 -4.59 13.19 7.12
CA PHE A 302 -3.40 13.29 6.28
C PHE A 302 -3.56 14.35 5.20
N ALA A 303 -4.68 14.35 4.49
CA ALA A 303 -4.91 15.31 3.40
C ALA A 303 -4.98 16.76 3.91
N ALA A 304 -5.66 16.99 5.02
CA ALA A 304 -5.74 18.30 5.66
C ALA A 304 -4.36 18.78 6.14
N PHE A 305 -3.59 17.92 6.80
CA PHE A 305 -2.23 18.24 7.23
C PHE A 305 -1.34 18.55 6.02
N MET A 306 -1.32 17.70 5.00
CA MET A 306 -0.49 17.91 3.80
C MET A 306 -0.84 19.19 3.05
N ALA A 307 -2.12 19.61 3.04
CA ALA A 307 -2.52 20.89 2.49
C ALA A 307 -2.06 22.05 3.37
N SER A 308 -2.17 21.94 4.70
CA SER A 308 -1.78 23.01 5.64
C SER A 308 -0.29 23.33 5.61
N VAL A 309 0.56 22.32 5.29
CA VAL A 309 2.01 22.50 5.17
C VAL A 309 2.49 22.71 3.72
N GLY A 310 1.56 22.84 2.76
CA GLY A 310 1.89 23.10 1.36
C GLY A 310 2.42 21.91 0.57
N SER A 311 2.35 20.70 1.10
CA SER A 311 2.73 19.47 0.38
C SER A 311 1.78 19.15 -0.77
N ILE A 312 0.51 19.56 -0.66
CA ILE A 312 -0.48 19.57 -1.73
C ILE A 312 -1.15 20.96 -1.79
N LYS A 313 -1.68 21.35 -2.96
CA LYS A 313 -2.25 22.69 -3.14
C LYS A 313 -3.56 22.92 -2.36
N GLU A 314 -4.41 21.89 -2.31
CA GLU A 314 -5.70 21.95 -1.63
C GLU A 314 -6.07 20.57 -1.06
N ALA A 315 -6.77 20.57 0.08
CA ALA A 315 -7.33 19.33 0.62
C ALA A 315 -8.58 18.92 -0.17
N PRO A 316 -8.89 17.60 -0.23
CA PRO A 316 -10.19 17.14 -0.71
C PRO A 316 -11.30 17.64 0.22
N LYS A 317 -12.52 17.80 -0.31
CA LYS A 317 -13.70 18.21 0.50
C LYS A 317 -14.23 17.03 1.33
N SER A 318 -14.01 15.82 0.86
CA SER A 318 -14.42 14.56 1.49
C SER A 318 -13.42 13.48 1.15
N TRP A 319 -13.31 12.46 2.00
CA TRP A 319 -12.53 11.26 1.68
C TRP A 319 -12.99 10.60 0.36
N LYS A 320 -14.28 10.72 0.02
CA LYS A 320 -14.85 10.21 -1.23
C LYS A 320 -14.24 10.83 -2.50
N ASP A 321 -13.72 12.05 -2.40
CA ASP A 321 -13.03 12.67 -3.54
C ASP A 321 -11.76 11.92 -3.94
N MET A 322 -11.11 11.30 -2.96
CA MET A 322 -9.86 10.54 -3.13
C MET A 322 -10.08 9.06 -3.46
N PHE A 323 -11.30 8.54 -3.40
CA PHE A 323 -11.61 7.13 -3.62
C PHE A 323 -12.60 6.95 -4.76
N PHE A 324 -12.55 5.79 -5.41
CA PHE A 324 -13.56 5.42 -6.41
C PHE A 324 -14.91 5.10 -5.76
N PRO A 325 -16.03 5.25 -6.50
CA PRO A 325 -17.38 5.11 -5.95
C PRO A 325 -17.70 3.75 -5.33
N GLU A 326 -16.98 2.69 -5.69
CA GLU A 326 -17.23 1.31 -5.25
C GLU A 326 -17.07 1.10 -3.73
N VAL A 327 -16.50 2.08 -3.02
CA VAL A 327 -16.36 2.06 -1.55
C VAL A 327 -17.08 3.21 -0.86
N HIS A 328 -17.87 4.02 -1.60
CA HIS A 328 -18.53 5.21 -1.05
C HIS A 328 -19.69 4.92 -0.09
N ASP A 329 -20.20 3.71 -0.08
CA ASP A 329 -21.21 3.21 0.88
C ASP A 329 -20.61 2.80 2.23
N LEU A 330 -19.27 2.76 2.34
CA LEU A 330 -18.58 2.50 3.60
C LEU A 330 -18.54 3.78 4.46
N ASN A 331 -18.46 3.59 5.79
CA ASN A 331 -18.37 4.69 6.77
C ASN A 331 -16.92 5.20 6.88
N GLY A 332 -16.36 5.69 5.77
CA GLY A 332 -15.02 6.23 5.72
C GLY A 332 -14.86 7.66 6.28
N SER A 333 -13.62 8.09 6.55
CA SER A 333 -13.30 9.41 7.08
C SER A 333 -11.92 9.96 6.64
#